data_701e08515c0a2ca15760913564b181cc
#
_entry.id   701e08515c0a2ca15760913564b181cc
#
_cell.length_a   1.000
_cell.length_b   1.000
_cell.length_c   1.000
_cell.angle_alpha   90.00
_cell.angle_beta   90.00
_cell.angle_gamma   90.00
#
_symmetry.space_group_name_H-M   'P 1'
#
loop_
_entity.id
_entity.type
_entity.pdbx_description
1 polymer ?
#
loop_
_entity_poly.entity_id
_entity_poly.type
_entity_poly.pdbx_seq_one_letter_code
_entity_poly.pdbx_strand_id
1 'polypeptide(L)'
;WLHTGDPTLLLHTDKLFASLREKMADGWFDELLHELFAPAPVQVVQVPTLPKKEEDEPIRTDGKLVLEHPLTVADLGDGARTAPGERELLAGAQLVHHPSAGSLYLNFYYDLGNVKPEDMQYLDLLTDVLDELDSSKHTARQLNTLRSTWLGDSRVQLDIWTGRQEGAPCHAKLSLCLSLLERSLDKAVELGGEWLYDTILTGPAAEAAFARVLSQQKLNMEQQFIQQGNVYAATRASAHYTVDGAVSER
;
A
#
# COMPACT_ATOMS: atom_id res chain seq x y z
N TRP A 1 -22.16 -7.09 -9.49
CA TRP A 1 -23.00 -7.90 -10.39
C TRP A 1 -24.35 -8.26 -9.75
N LEU A 2 -24.43 -8.30 -8.42
CA LEU A 2 -25.69 -8.57 -7.68
C LEU A 2 -26.81 -7.59 -8.04
N HIS A 3 -26.47 -6.35 -8.38
CA HIS A 3 -27.44 -5.30 -8.72
C HIS A 3 -27.66 -5.14 -10.22
N THR A 4 -26.70 -5.52 -11.05
CA THR A 4 -26.73 -5.31 -12.50
C THR A 4 -26.92 -6.58 -13.31
N GLY A 5 -26.71 -7.75 -12.70
CA GLY A 5 -26.73 -9.04 -13.37
C GLY A 5 -25.52 -9.30 -14.30
N ASP A 6 -24.64 -8.30 -14.48
CA ASP A 6 -23.47 -8.41 -15.33
C ASP A 6 -22.18 -8.47 -14.49
N PRO A 7 -21.51 -9.64 -14.39
CA PRO A 7 -20.26 -9.79 -13.66
C PRO A 7 -19.06 -9.10 -14.34
N THR A 8 -19.20 -8.72 -15.62
CA THR A 8 -18.12 -8.12 -16.41
C THR A 8 -18.15 -6.61 -16.45
N LEU A 9 -19.16 -5.98 -15.83
CA LEU A 9 -19.37 -4.53 -15.88
C LEU A 9 -18.10 -3.73 -15.51
N LEU A 10 -17.40 -4.15 -14.48
CA LEU A 10 -16.17 -3.48 -14.03
C LEU A 10 -14.96 -3.74 -14.94
N LEU A 11 -15.05 -4.66 -15.89
CA LEU A 11 -13.98 -4.90 -16.87
C LEU A 11 -14.08 -3.95 -18.08
N HIS A 12 -15.20 -3.23 -18.22
CA HIS A 12 -15.44 -2.27 -19.30
C HIS A 12 -15.16 -0.82 -18.86
N THR A 13 -14.05 -0.62 -18.15
CA THR A 13 -13.67 0.69 -17.58
C THR A 13 -13.52 1.78 -18.64
N ASP A 14 -13.05 1.45 -19.84
CA ASP A 14 -12.88 2.42 -20.93
C ASP A 14 -14.21 3.08 -21.33
N LYS A 15 -15.27 2.28 -21.45
CA LYS A 15 -16.63 2.77 -21.76
C LYS A 15 -17.18 3.63 -20.62
N LEU A 16 -16.92 3.21 -19.38
CA LEU A 16 -17.31 3.97 -18.19
C LEU A 16 -16.62 5.33 -18.17
N PHE A 17 -15.31 5.37 -18.39
CA PHE A 17 -14.56 6.63 -18.41
C PHE A 17 -14.95 7.55 -19.58
N ALA A 18 -15.29 6.99 -20.75
CA ALA A 18 -15.81 7.77 -21.86
C ALA A 18 -17.14 8.44 -21.48
N SER A 19 -18.07 7.68 -20.93
CA SER A 19 -19.38 8.21 -20.46
C SER A 19 -19.22 9.25 -19.35
N LEU A 20 -18.27 9.04 -18.41
CA LEU A 20 -18.00 10.01 -17.34
C LEU A 20 -17.45 11.33 -17.91
N ARG A 21 -16.59 11.29 -18.93
CA ARG A 21 -16.07 12.51 -19.58
C ARG A 21 -17.16 13.29 -20.31
N GLU A 22 -18.07 12.61 -20.99
CA GLU A 22 -19.25 13.25 -21.58
C GLU A 22 -20.08 13.94 -20.51
N LYS A 23 -20.44 13.23 -19.44
CA LYS A 23 -21.19 13.78 -18.31
C LYS A 23 -20.51 14.98 -17.63
N MET A 24 -19.16 14.95 -17.54
CA MET A 24 -18.40 16.11 -17.05
C MET A 24 -18.57 17.32 -17.95
N ALA A 25 -18.50 17.12 -19.28
CA ALA A 25 -18.66 18.20 -20.25
C ALA A 25 -20.07 18.82 -20.23
N ASP A 26 -21.09 18.00 -19.95
CA ASP A 26 -22.50 18.42 -19.89
C ASP A 26 -22.91 19.04 -18.55
N GLY A 27 -21.98 19.16 -17.56
CA GLY A 27 -22.28 19.74 -16.25
C GLY A 27 -23.08 18.83 -15.31
N TRP A 28 -23.27 17.56 -15.65
CA TRP A 28 -24.07 16.61 -14.86
C TRP A 28 -23.57 16.46 -13.41
N PHE A 29 -22.27 16.59 -13.17
CA PHE A 29 -21.72 16.50 -11.81
C PHE A 29 -22.07 17.71 -10.96
N ASP A 30 -22.17 18.90 -11.56
CA ASP A 30 -22.57 20.11 -10.86
C ASP A 30 -24.06 20.02 -10.45
N GLU A 31 -24.90 19.51 -11.35
CA GLU A 31 -26.33 19.26 -11.05
C GLU A 31 -26.47 18.21 -9.94
N LEU A 32 -25.73 17.11 -10.00
CA LEU A 32 -25.72 16.06 -8.98
C LEU A 32 -25.28 16.60 -7.61
N LEU A 33 -24.23 17.43 -7.56
CA LEU A 33 -23.80 18.06 -6.32
C LEU A 33 -24.87 18.99 -5.76
N HIS A 34 -25.50 19.79 -6.60
CA HIS A 34 -26.64 20.63 -6.17
C HIS A 34 -27.78 19.79 -5.60
N GLU A 35 -28.13 18.70 -6.24
CA GLU A 35 -29.18 17.79 -5.77
C GLU A 35 -28.82 17.13 -4.43
N LEU A 36 -27.58 16.67 -4.27
CA LEU A 36 -27.09 16.01 -3.06
C LEU A 36 -27.02 16.95 -1.85
N PHE A 37 -26.65 18.22 -2.07
CA PHE A 37 -26.50 19.21 -1.00
C PHE A 37 -27.71 20.14 -0.80
N ALA A 38 -28.73 20.05 -1.66
CA ALA A 38 -29.97 20.80 -1.50
C ALA A 38 -30.77 20.42 -0.22
N PRO A 39 -30.88 19.14 0.19
CA PRO A 39 -31.51 18.78 1.44
C PRO A 39 -30.67 19.28 2.64
N ALA A 40 -31.38 19.67 3.70
CA ALA A 40 -30.71 20.03 4.96
C ALA A 40 -29.87 18.83 5.48
N PRO A 41 -28.64 19.06 5.91
CA PRO A 41 -27.80 17.98 6.41
C PRO A 41 -28.39 17.36 7.67
N VAL A 42 -28.39 16.03 7.73
CA VAL A 42 -28.72 15.29 8.95
C VAL A 42 -27.49 15.26 9.84
N GLN A 43 -27.60 15.89 11.01
CA GLN A 43 -26.52 15.83 12.00
C GLN A 43 -26.79 14.67 12.97
N VAL A 44 -25.89 13.71 13.03
CA VAL A 44 -25.89 12.64 14.03
C VAL A 44 -24.79 12.93 15.05
N VAL A 45 -25.18 13.12 16.31
CA VAL A 45 -24.24 13.29 17.42
C VAL A 45 -24.16 11.97 18.17
N GLN A 46 -23.01 11.31 18.10
CA GLN A 46 -22.74 10.11 18.89
C GLN A 46 -22.14 10.52 20.22
N VAL A 47 -22.90 10.33 21.30
CA VAL A 47 -22.45 10.59 22.66
C VAL A 47 -22.01 9.27 23.28
N PRO A 48 -20.75 9.17 23.79
CA PRO A 48 -20.32 7.97 24.49
C PRO A 48 -21.16 7.79 25.75
N THR A 49 -21.85 6.66 25.84
CA THR A 49 -22.59 6.23 27.03
C THR A 49 -21.85 5.06 27.65
N LEU A 50 -21.97 4.93 28.98
CA LEU A 50 -21.46 3.73 29.65
C LEU A 50 -22.12 2.50 29.01
N PRO A 51 -21.34 1.46 28.68
CA PRO A 51 -21.90 0.24 28.09
C PRO A 51 -22.97 -0.31 29.07
N LYS A 52 -24.19 -0.48 28.55
CA LYS A 52 -25.14 -1.35 29.24
C LYS A 52 -24.46 -2.70 29.35
N LYS A 53 -24.43 -3.30 30.52
CA LYS A 53 -24.11 -4.74 30.64
C LYS A 53 -25.12 -5.46 29.78
N GLU A 54 -24.76 -5.78 28.54
CA GLU A 54 -25.43 -6.81 27.78
C GLU A 54 -25.16 -8.12 28.54
N GLU A 55 -26.19 -8.79 28.97
CA GLU A 55 -26.07 -10.17 29.38
C GLU A 55 -25.49 -10.90 28.16
N ASP A 56 -24.32 -11.50 28.32
CA ASP A 56 -23.64 -12.27 27.28
C ASP A 56 -24.65 -13.29 26.75
N GLU A 57 -25.29 -13.00 25.61
CA GLU A 57 -25.99 -14.07 24.89
C GLU A 57 -24.95 -15.12 24.53
N PRO A 58 -25.15 -16.37 24.92
CA PRO A 58 -24.18 -17.41 24.63
C PRO A 58 -23.99 -17.46 23.12
N ILE A 59 -22.73 -17.29 22.68
CA ILE A 59 -22.35 -17.48 21.28
C ILE A 59 -22.87 -18.85 20.87
N ARG A 60 -23.84 -18.89 19.98
CA ARG A 60 -24.35 -20.16 19.44
C ARG A 60 -23.23 -20.79 18.61
N THR A 61 -22.57 -21.77 19.21
CA THR A 61 -21.48 -22.54 18.58
C THR A 61 -21.99 -23.84 17.87
N ASP A 62 -23.29 -23.99 17.78
CA ASP A 62 -23.96 -25.17 17.21
C ASP A 62 -24.06 -25.14 15.66
N GLY A 63 -23.60 -24.08 15.03
CA GLY A 63 -23.44 -24.05 13.59
C GLY A 63 -22.26 -24.90 13.15
N LYS A 64 -22.44 -26.19 12.92
CA LYS A 64 -21.48 -26.97 12.15
C LYS A 64 -21.37 -26.36 10.78
N LEU A 65 -20.24 -25.69 10.49
CA LEU A 65 -19.89 -25.29 9.16
C LEU A 65 -19.71 -26.57 8.33
N VAL A 66 -20.78 -27.06 7.72
CA VAL A 66 -20.71 -28.18 6.79
C VAL A 66 -20.26 -27.60 5.46
N LEU A 67 -18.94 -27.56 5.23
CA LEU A 67 -18.41 -27.38 3.90
C LEU A 67 -18.76 -28.65 3.13
N GLU A 68 -19.66 -28.56 2.14
CA GLU A 68 -20.04 -29.71 1.30
C GLU A 68 -18.81 -30.32 0.60
N HIS A 69 -17.80 -29.49 0.31
CA HIS A 69 -16.51 -29.90 -0.24
C HIS A 69 -15.39 -29.16 0.48
N PRO A 70 -14.81 -29.70 1.57
CA PRO A 70 -13.63 -29.11 2.19
C PRO A 70 -12.47 -29.14 1.19
N LEU A 71 -11.84 -27.97 0.94
CA LEU A 71 -10.66 -27.90 0.10
C LEU A 71 -9.55 -28.79 0.65
N THR A 72 -8.98 -29.61 -0.20
CA THR A 72 -7.85 -30.51 0.10
C THR A 72 -6.58 -29.99 -0.63
N VAL A 73 -5.42 -30.50 -0.22
CA VAL A 73 -4.15 -30.19 -0.92
C VAL A 73 -4.20 -30.61 -2.39
N ALA A 74 -5.00 -31.64 -2.74
CA ALA A 74 -5.18 -32.10 -4.11
C ALA A 74 -5.94 -31.09 -4.98
N ASP A 75 -6.80 -30.26 -4.37
CA ASP A 75 -7.57 -29.22 -5.09
C ASP A 75 -6.69 -28.02 -5.48
N LEU A 76 -5.49 -27.89 -4.90
CA LEU A 76 -4.52 -26.86 -5.28
C LEU A 76 -3.96 -27.08 -6.70
N GLY A 77 -4.11 -28.30 -7.23
CA GLY A 77 -3.55 -28.67 -8.52
C GLY A 77 -2.03 -28.43 -8.58
N ASP A 78 -1.45 -28.64 -9.75
CA ASP A 78 -0.07 -28.20 -10.04
C ASP A 78 -0.02 -26.67 -10.31
N GLY A 79 -0.55 -25.86 -9.43
CA GLY A 79 -0.75 -24.42 -9.50
C GLY A 79 -0.49 -23.84 -10.87
N ALA A 80 -1.45 -23.21 -11.50
CA ALA A 80 -1.25 -22.57 -12.80
C ALA A 80 0.03 -21.72 -12.70
N ARG A 81 1.16 -22.27 -13.17
CA ARG A 81 2.38 -21.51 -13.31
C ARG A 81 2.04 -20.45 -14.33
N THR A 82 1.76 -19.25 -13.87
CA THR A 82 1.70 -18.09 -14.74
C THR A 82 2.99 -18.11 -15.52
N ALA A 83 2.92 -18.28 -16.83
CA ALA A 83 4.11 -18.24 -17.66
C ALA A 83 4.85 -16.96 -17.29
N PRO A 84 6.12 -17.02 -16.90
CA PRO A 84 6.88 -15.81 -16.64
C PRO A 84 6.80 -15.00 -17.94
N GLY A 85 6.41 -13.74 -17.84
CA GLY A 85 6.45 -12.83 -18.98
C GLY A 85 7.84 -12.88 -19.63
N GLU A 86 7.92 -12.53 -20.90
CA GLU A 86 9.20 -12.43 -21.60
C GLU A 86 10.11 -11.50 -20.81
N ARG A 87 11.35 -11.94 -20.58
CA ARG A 87 12.34 -11.20 -19.81
C ARG A 87 13.45 -10.73 -20.72
N GLU A 88 13.75 -9.46 -20.65
CA GLU A 88 14.85 -8.84 -21.36
C GLU A 88 15.78 -8.13 -20.37
N LEU A 89 17.08 -8.18 -20.59
CA LEU A 89 18.06 -7.41 -19.82
C LEU A 89 18.50 -6.22 -20.66
N LEU A 90 18.10 -5.03 -20.24
CA LEU A 90 18.41 -3.77 -20.92
C LEU A 90 19.23 -2.87 -20.01
N ALA A 91 20.49 -2.59 -20.40
CA ALA A 91 21.39 -1.67 -19.66
C ALA A 91 21.47 -1.93 -18.13
N GLY A 92 21.42 -3.20 -17.71
CA GLY A 92 21.47 -3.61 -16.32
C GLY A 92 20.11 -3.64 -15.59
N ALA A 93 19.04 -3.19 -16.25
CA ALA A 93 17.68 -3.35 -15.75
C ALA A 93 17.02 -4.62 -16.31
N GLN A 94 16.24 -5.31 -15.50
CA GLN A 94 15.42 -6.41 -15.95
C GLN A 94 14.05 -5.88 -16.38
N LEU A 95 13.76 -6.02 -17.68
CA LEU A 95 12.44 -5.73 -18.24
C LEU A 95 11.61 -7.02 -18.30
N VAL A 96 10.42 -7.00 -17.75
CA VAL A 96 9.48 -8.14 -17.79
C VAL A 96 8.23 -7.69 -18.52
N HIS A 97 7.98 -8.30 -19.69
CA HIS A 97 6.82 -7.99 -20.50
C HIS A 97 5.62 -8.80 -20.01
N HIS A 98 4.58 -8.11 -19.56
CA HIS A 98 3.29 -8.68 -19.26
C HIS A 98 2.21 -7.97 -20.10
N PRO A 99 1.15 -8.67 -20.52
CA PRO A 99 0.00 -8.02 -21.11
C PRO A 99 -0.62 -7.05 -20.11
N SER A 100 -0.40 -5.76 -20.32
CA SER A 100 -0.98 -4.70 -19.50
C SER A 100 -1.63 -3.67 -20.42
N ALA A 101 -2.75 -3.11 -20.03
CA ALA A 101 -3.47 -2.10 -20.80
C ALA A 101 -2.77 -0.72 -20.73
N GLY A 102 -1.48 -0.64 -21.10
CA GLY A 102 -0.67 0.58 -21.06
C GLY A 102 -0.20 0.99 -19.68
N SER A 103 -0.24 0.07 -18.70
CA SER A 103 0.31 0.29 -17.37
C SER A 103 1.76 -0.19 -17.28
N LEU A 104 2.61 0.59 -16.66
CA LEU A 104 3.99 0.26 -16.35
C LEU A 104 4.19 0.18 -14.85
N TYR A 105 5.06 -0.72 -14.42
CA TYR A 105 5.50 -0.87 -13.04
C TYR A 105 7.01 -0.75 -13.01
N LEU A 106 7.51 0.32 -12.38
CA LEU A 106 8.94 0.57 -12.19
C LEU A 106 9.31 0.25 -10.76
N ASN A 107 10.21 -0.70 -10.57
CA ASN A 107 10.71 -1.05 -9.25
C ASN A 107 12.24 -0.87 -9.24
N PHE A 108 12.70 0.02 -8.38
CA PHE A 108 14.13 0.27 -8.14
C PHE A 108 14.51 -0.35 -6.81
N TYR A 109 15.52 -1.20 -6.80
CA TYR A 109 15.98 -1.92 -5.62
C TYR A 109 17.39 -1.50 -5.24
N TYR A 110 17.53 -0.94 -4.06
CA TYR A 110 18.80 -0.53 -3.49
C TYR A 110 19.28 -1.57 -2.48
N ASP A 111 20.48 -2.12 -2.69
CA ASP A 111 21.03 -3.14 -1.81
C ASP A 111 21.42 -2.54 -0.46
N LEU A 112 20.95 -3.15 0.62
CA LEU A 112 21.23 -2.76 2.00
C LEU A 112 22.23 -3.68 2.69
N GLY A 113 22.93 -4.53 1.95
CA GLY A 113 23.90 -5.48 2.52
C GLY A 113 25.03 -4.84 3.33
N ASN A 114 25.30 -3.55 3.12
CA ASN A 114 26.29 -2.78 3.87
C ASN A 114 25.70 -2.02 5.07
N VAL A 115 24.37 -2.05 5.26
CA VAL A 115 23.70 -1.38 6.38
C VAL A 115 23.71 -2.34 7.56
N LYS A 116 24.07 -1.82 8.73
CA LYS A 116 24.08 -2.62 9.95
C LYS A 116 22.63 -2.93 10.39
N PRO A 117 22.38 -4.12 10.97
CA PRO A 117 21.06 -4.49 11.42
C PRO A 117 20.43 -3.50 12.41
N GLU A 118 21.24 -2.87 13.29
CA GLU A 118 20.76 -1.85 14.22
C GLU A 118 20.30 -0.55 13.55
N ASP A 119 20.76 -0.29 12.32
CA ASP A 119 20.41 0.93 11.56
C ASP A 119 19.17 0.73 10.68
N MET A 120 18.68 -0.51 10.50
CA MET A 120 17.52 -0.82 9.66
C MET A 120 16.24 -0.11 10.13
N GLN A 121 16.04 0.02 11.45
CA GLN A 121 14.92 0.76 12.03
C GLN A 121 14.87 2.23 11.60
N TYR A 122 16.02 2.86 11.35
CA TYR A 122 16.06 4.25 10.87
C TYR A 122 15.70 4.36 9.39
N LEU A 123 15.96 3.31 8.61
CA LEU A 123 15.51 3.25 7.21
C LEU A 123 13.99 3.04 7.13
N ASP A 124 13.42 2.22 8.01
CA ASP A 124 11.98 2.05 8.11
C ASP A 124 11.30 3.38 8.46
N LEU A 125 11.78 4.04 9.52
CA LEU A 125 11.30 5.38 9.87
C LEU A 125 11.47 6.39 8.72
N LEU A 126 12.58 6.31 7.95
CA LEU A 126 12.78 7.18 6.80
C LEU A 126 11.68 6.97 5.76
N THR A 127 11.29 5.73 5.48
CA THR A 127 10.21 5.46 4.49
C THR A 127 8.90 6.11 4.88
N ASP A 128 8.58 6.17 6.17
CA ASP A 128 7.37 6.80 6.69
C ASP A 128 7.42 8.33 6.68
N VAL A 129 8.60 8.90 6.84
CA VAL A 129 8.77 10.36 6.91
C VAL A 129 8.90 10.99 5.54
N LEU A 130 9.35 10.27 4.51
CA LEU A 130 9.61 10.81 3.17
C LEU A 130 8.42 11.58 2.57
N ASP A 131 7.18 11.17 2.86
CA ASP A 131 5.97 11.83 2.38
C ASP A 131 5.65 13.15 3.09
N GLU A 132 6.30 13.42 4.21
CA GLU A 132 6.12 14.61 5.04
C GLU A 132 7.25 15.64 4.86
N LEU A 133 8.25 15.33 4.03
CA LEU A 133 9.45 16.14 3.84
C LEU A 133 9.38 16.94 2.53
N ASP A 134 9.81 18.18 2.60
CA ASP A 134 9.99 19.01 1.42
C ASP A 134 11.19 18.53 0.59
N SER A 135 11.12 18.73 -0.71
CA SER A 135 12.27 18.59 -1.61
C SER A 135 12.93 19.93 -1.87
N SER A 136 14.01 19.93 -2.65
CA SER A 136 14.64 21.16 -3.13
C SER A 136 13.77 21.96 -4.11
N LYS A 137 12.72 21.36 -4.68
CA LYS A 137 11.87 21.96 -5.74
C LYS A 137 10.44 22.19 -5.29
N HIS A 138 9.91 21.30 -4.46
CA HIS A 138 8.51 21.32 -4.05
C HIS A 138 8.36 21.07 -2.54
N THR A 139 7.31 21.63 -1.96
CA THR A 139 6.88 21.22 -0.63
C THR A 139 6.33 19.79 -0.66
N ALA A 140 6.35 19.09 0.49
CA ALA A 140 5.81 17.74 0.64
C ALA A 140 4.40 17.62 0.04
N ARG A 141 3.53 18.57 0.37
CA ARG A 141 2.16 18.61 -0.17
C ARG A 141 2.12 18.74 -1.70
N GLN A 142 2.95 19.61 -2.28
CA GLN A 142 3.00 19.77 -3.73
C GLN A 142 3.53 18.52 -4.41
N LEU A 143 4.60 17.94 -3.89
CA LEU A 143 5.18 16.71 -4.43
C LEU A 143 4.19 15.54 -4.36
N ASN A 144 3.48 15.36 -3.23
CA ASN A 144 2.44 14.35 -3.07
C ASN A 144 1.28 14.57 -4.05
N THR A 145 0.87 15.81 -4.27
CA THR A 145 -0.17 16.14 -5.27
C THR A 145 0.28 15.80 -6.68
N LEU A 146 1.53 16.12 -7.05
CA LEU A 146 2.09 15.80 -8.35
C LEU A 146 2.20 14.28 -8.55
N ARG A 147 2.69 13.54 -7.55
CA ARG A 147 2.75 12.09 -7.59
C ARG A 147 1.37 11.49 -7.79
N SER A 148 0.38 11.91 -7.00
CA SER A 148 -1.01 11.43 -7.13
C SER A 148 -1.65 11.78 -8.48
N THR A 149 -1.20 12.84 -9.14
CA THR A 149 -1.72 13.26 -10.45
C THR A 149 -1.15 12.42 -11.60
N TRP A 150 0.13 12.10 -11.53
CA TRP A 150 0.85 11.46 -12.63
C TRP A 150 1.08 9.96 -12.46
N LEU A 151 1.03 9.48 -11.20
CA LEU A 151 1.27 8.09 -10.86
C LEU A 151 -0.02 7.43 -10.34
N GLY A 152 -0.18 6.14 -10.63
CA GLY A 152 -1.27 5.34 -10.06
C GLY A 152 -0.98 4.94 -8.62
N ASP A 153 0.29 4.62 -8.35
CA ASP A 153 0.82 4.33 -7.01
C ASP A 153 2.29 4.72 -6.94
N SER A 154 2.74 5.13 -5.77
CA SER A 154 4.16 5.41 -5.50
C SER A 154 4.46 5.14 -4.04
N ARG A 155 5.47 4.32 -3.77
CA ARG A 155 5.86 3.97 -2.41
C ARG A 155 7.36 3.70 -2.32
N VAL A 156 7.93 4.06 -1.17
CA VAL A 156 9.25 3.63 -0.74
C VAL A 156 9.03 2.69 0.44
N GLN A 157 9.68 1.55 0.42
CA GLN A 157 9.51 0.53 1.46
C GLN A 157 10.78 -0.26 1.69
N LEU A 158 10.90 -0.83 2.87
CA LEU A 158 11.95 -1.78 3.22
C LEU A 158 11.46 -3.20 2.90
N ASP A 159 12.13 -3.86 1.96
CA ASP A 159 11.83 -5.24 1.57
C ASP A 159 12.89 -6.21 2.10
N ILE A 160 12.45 -7.35 2.59
CA ILE A 160 13.33 -8.42 3.05
C ILE A 160 13.04 -9.66 2.22
N TRP A 161 14.04 -10.10 1.48
CA TRP A 161 13.93 -11.22 0.56
C TRP A 161 14.75 -12.39 1.08
N THR A 162 14.10 -13.50 1.32
CA THR A 162 14.73 -14.76 1.72
C THR A 162 14.64 -15.77 0.58
N GLY A 163 15.70 -16.54 0.39
CA GLY A 163 15.67 -17.66 -0.57
C GLY A 163 14.74 -18.76 -0.07
N ARG A 164 14.22 -19.57 -1.02
CA ARG A 164 13.31 -20.69 -0.70
C ARG A 164 13.99 -21.90 -0.05
N GLN A 165 15.33 -21.95 -0.10
CA GLN A 165 16.09 -23.06 0.47
C GLN A 165 16.47 -22.74 1.92
N GLU A 166 16.46 -23.77 2.77
CA GLU A 166 16.93 -23.63 4.14
C GLU A 166 18.39 -23.12 4.18
N GLY A 167 18.63 -22.10 4.99
CA GLY A 167 19.95 -21.44 5.07
C GLY A 167 20.27 -20.47 3.91
N ALA A 168 19.31 -20.18 3.04
CA ALA A 168 19.49 -19.19 2.01
C ALA A 168 19.74 -17.78 2.60
N PRO A 169 20.60 -16.97 1.96
CA PRO A 169 20.88 -15.64 2.46
C PRO A 169 19.62 -14.76 2.44
N CYS A 170 19.49 -13.90 3.44
CA CYS A 170 18.50 -12.85 3.51
C CYS A 170 19.07 -11.58 2.86
N HIS A 171 18.29 -10.94 2.00
CA HIS A 171 18.67 -9.71 1.32
C HIS A 171 17.66 -8.60 1.67
N ALA A 172 18.13 -7.61 2.42
CA ALA A 172 17.34 -6.40 2.65
C ALA A 172 17.54 -5.43 1.49
N LYS A 173 16.46 -4.84 1.02
CA LYS A 173 16.42 -3.86 -0.07
C LYS A 173 15.56 -2.67 0.34
N LEU A 174 16.01 -1.47 0.03
CA LEU A 174 15.13 -0.32 -0.04
C LEU A 174 14.55 -0.29 -1.45
N SER A 175 13.23 -0.27 -1.55
CA SER A 175 12.53 -0.35 -2.83
C SER A 175 11.75 0.92 -3.09
N LEU A 176 11.95 1.54 -4.27
CA LEU A 176 11.07 2.56 -4.81
C LEU A 176 10.19 1.90 -5.86
N CYS A 177 8.90 1.82 -5.60
CA CYS A 177 7.90 1.20 -6.48
C CYS A 177 6.96 2.27 -7.02
N LEU A 178 6.85 2.34 -8.35
CA LEU A 178 5.98 3.27 -9.05
C LEU A 178 5.07 2.50 -10.01
N SER A 179 3.77 2.76 -9.98
CA SER A 179 2.84 2.34 -11.01
C SER A 179 2.35 3.54 -11.81
N LEU A 180 2.30 3.43 -13.12
CA LEU A 180 2.03 4.57 -13.98
C LEU A 180 1.46 4.15 -15.34
N LEU A 181 0.91 5.09 -16.06
CA LEU A 181 0.61 4.92 -17.47
C LEU A 181 1.86 5.22 -18.30
N GLU A 182 2.07 4.49 -19.42
CA GLU A 182 3.23 4.65 -20.29
C GLU A 182 3.53 6.11 -20.65
N ARG A 183 2.49 6.90 -20.92
CA ARG A 183 2.60 8.34 -21.22
C ARG A 183 3.17 9.20 -20.09
N SER A 184 3.20 8.68 -18.87
CA SER A 184 3.68 9.37 -17.68
C SER A 184 5.10 8.98 -17.28
N LEU A 185 5.81 8.20 -18.11
CA LEU A 185 7.13 7.64 -17.78
C LEU A 185 8.15 8.71 -17.41
N ASP A 186 8.29 9.76 -18.21
CA ASP A 186 9.25 10.85 -17.95
C ASP A 186 8.94 11.55 -16.62
N LYS A 187 7.65 11.78 -16.35
CA LYS A 187 7.21 12.39 -15.09
C LYS A 187 7.44 11.47 -13.90
N ALA A 188 7.25 10.18 -14.06
CA ALA A 188 7.51 9.21 -13.01
C ALA A 188 8.98 9.18 -12.60
N VAL A 189 9.89 9.19 -13.58
CA VAL A 189 11.33 9.22 -13.32
C VAL A 189 11.75 10.55 -12.67
N GLU A 190 11.21 11.67 -13.14
CA GLU A 190 11.47 12.99 -12.57
C GLU A 190 11.01 13.07 -11.10
N LEU A 191 9.75 12.72 -10.83
CA LEU A 191 9.16 12.82 -9.50
C LEU A 191 9.72 11.78 -8.52
N GLY A 192 9.97 10.56 -8.99
CA GLY A 192 10.61 9.51 -8.17
C GLY A 192 12.05 9.87 -7.81
N GLY A 193 12.79 10.44 -8.75
CA GLY A 193 14.15 10.94 -8.51
C GLY A 193 14.18 12.11 -7.53
N GLU A 194 13.29 13.07 -7.70
CA GLU A 194 13.16 14.20 -6.77
C GLU A 194 12.81 13.71 -5.35
N TRP A 195 11.82 12.83 -5.24
CA TRP A 195 11.37 12.29 -3.96
C TRP A 195 12.46 11.54 -3.21
N LEU A 196 13.30 10.77 -3.90
CA LEU A 196 14.31 9.96 -3.25
C LEU A 196 15.65 10.69 -3.04
N TYR A 197 16.06 11.56 -3.98
CA TYR A 197 17.40 12.16 -3.98
C TYR A 197 17.43 13.64 -3.61
N ASP A 198 16.33 14.38 -3.85
CA ASP A 198 16.28 15.82 -3.62
C ASP A 198 15.53 16.18 -2.33
N THR A 199 15.07 15.18 -1.54
CA THR A 199 14.39 15.40 -0.26
C THR A 199 15.33 16.02 0.77
N ILE A 200 14.83 17.03 1.48
CA ILE A 200 15.57 17.76 2.50
C ILE A 200 15.38 17.08 3.85
N LEU A 201 16.42 16.36 4.31
CA LEU A 201 16.41 15.55 5.53
C LEU A 201 16.82 16.34 6.79
N THR A 202 17.21 17.60 6.67
CA THR A 202 17.77 18.39 7.78
C THR A 202 17.10 19.76 7.88
N GLY A 203 17.22 20.37 9.06
CA GLY A 203 16.67 21.69 9.34
C GLY A 203 15.33 21.67 10.07
N PRO A 204 14.86 22.83 10.54
CA PRO A 204 13.70 22.91 11.45
C PRO A 204 12.40 22.31 10.90
N ALA A 205 12.17 22.41 9.59
CA ALA A 205 10.99 21.84 8.94
C ALA A 205 11.05 20.30 8.94
N ALA A 206 12.21 19.74 8.62
CA ALA A 206 12.43 18.29 8.65
C ALA A 206 12.31 17.75 10.08
N GLU A 207 12.93 18.40 11.07
CA GLU A 207 12.84 18.02 12.48
C GLU A 207 11.38 18.02 12.96
N ALA A 208 10.59 19.01 12.57
CA ALA A 208 9.16 19.07 12.88
C ALA A 208 8.37 17.93 12.23
N ALA A 209 8.69 17.56 10.98
CA ALA A 209 8.09 16.43 10.27
C ALA A 209 8.42 15.10 10.99
N PHE A 210 9.67 14.86 11.31
CA PHE A 210 10.08 13.68 12.10
C PHE A 210 9.34 13.59 13.44
N ALA A 211 9.25 14.69 14.18
CA ALA A 211 8.55 14.71 15.46
C ALA A 211 7.04 14.37 15.31
N ARG A 212 6.39 14.86 14.24
CA ARG A 212 4.98 14.54 13.97
C ARG A 212 4.81 13.05 13.64
N VAL A 213 5.61 12.51 12.72
CA VAL A 213 5.53 11.11 12.31
C VAL A 213 5.78 10.19 13.49
N LEU A 214 6.82 10.42 14.29
CA LEU A 214 7.11 9.63 15.48
C LEU A 214 5.95 9.67 16.49
N SER A 215 5.34 10.84 16.69
CA SER A 215 4.20 10.98 17.61
C SER A 215 2.99 10.20 17.09
N GLN A 216 2.75 10.24 15.77
CA GLN A 216 1.66 9.50 15.14
C GLN A 216 1.90 7.99 15.19
N GLN A 217 3.13 7.54 14.89
CA GLN A 217 3.49 6.12 14.98
C GLN A 217 3.31 5.58 16.39
N LYS A 218 3.77 6.33 17.40
CA LYS A 218 3.57 5.94 18.79
C LYS A 218 2.09 5.73 19.11
N LEU A 219 1.24 6.67 18.72
CA LEU A 219 -0.21 6.57 18.94
C LEU A 219 -0.80 5.36 18.20
N ASN A 220 -0.39 5.15 16.94
CA ASN A 220 -0.84 4.02 16.14
C ASN A 220 -0.42 2.68 16.77
N MET A 221 0.82 2.58 17.25
CA MET A 221 1.32 1.38 17.93
C MET A 221 0.55 1.09 19.21
N GLU A 222 0.29 2.09 20.04
CA GLU A 222 -0.51 1.94 21.27
C GLU A 222 -1.91 1.38 20.95
N GLN A 223 -2.55 1.87 19.89
CA GLN A 223 -3.86 1.35 19.45
C GLN A 223 -3.77 -0.05 18.86
N GLN A 224 -2.75 -0.32 18.06
CA GLN A 224 -2.55 -1.63 17.44
C GLN A 224 -2.25 -2.71 18.48
N PHE A 225 -1.50 -2.40 19.52
CA PHE A 225 -1.26 -3.35 20.62
C PHE A 225 -2.57 -3.84 21.26
N ILE A 226 -3.55 -2.94 21.40
CA ILE A 226 -4.86 -3.30 21.96
C ILE A 226 -5.66 -4.15 20.95
N GLN A 227 -5.63 -3.80 19.66
CA GLN A 227 -6.48 -4.42 18.65
C GLN A 227 -5.86 -5.68 18.03
N GLN A 228 -4.55 -5.76 17.94
CA GLN A 228 -3.79 -6.77 17.18
C GLN A 228 -2.66 -7.41 18.01
N GLY A 229 -2.81 -7.51 19.31
CA GLY A 229 -1.80 -8.09 20.19
C GLY A 229 -1.39 -9.52 19.80
N ASN A 230 -2.31 -10.30 19.24
CA ASN A 230 -2.02 -11.63 18.69
C ASN A 230 -1.06 -11.60 17.48
N VAL A 231 -1.15 -10.57 16.64
CA VAL A 231 -0.25 -10.39 15.48
C VAL A 231 1.15 -10.04 15.98
N TYR A 232 1.28 -9.12 16.93
CA TYR A 232 2.57 -8.80 17.55
C TYR A 232 3.21 -10.00 18.24
N ALA A 233 2.42 -10.79 18.96
CA ALA A 233 2.91 -12.03 19.57
C ALA A 233 3.39 -13.04 18.52
N ALA A 234 2.70 -13.17 17.41
CA ALA A 234 3.11 -14.05 16.31
C ALA A 234 4.39 -13.55 15.62
N THR A 235 4.52 -12.24 15.36
CA THR A 235 5.72 -11.61 14.82
C THR A 235 6.91 -11.85 15.76
N ARG A 236 6.72 -11.60 17.06
CA ARG A 236 7.75 -11.86 18.08
C ARG A 236 8.16 -13.34 18.11
N ALA A 237 7.21 -14.26 18.00
CA ALA A 237 7.52 -15.68 17.95
C ALA A 237 8.31 -16.04 16.69
N SER A 238 7.91 -15.52 15.50
CA SER A 238 8.60 -15.79 14.23
C SER A 238 10.04 -15.26 14.21
N ALA A 239 10.32 -14.17 14.92
CA ALA A 239 11.66 -13.59 15.05
C ALA A 239 12.68 -14.54 15.69
N HIS A 240 12.24 -15.54 16.43
CA HIS A 240 13.12 -16.56 17.00
C HIS A 240 13.47 -17.68 16.03
N TYR A 241 12.73 -17.83 14.94
CA TYR A 241 12.86 -18.96 14.03
C TYR A 241 13.32 -18.59 12.63
N THR A 242 13.11 -17.33 12.21
CA THR A 242 13.41 -16.89 10.85
C THR A 242 14.19 -15.59 10.85
N VAL A 243 15.07 -15.41 9.87
CA VAL A 243 15.90 -14.19 9.73
C VAL A 243 15.02 -12.99 9.34
N ASP A 244 14.07 -13.21 8.42
CA ASP A 244 13.10 -12.20 8.01
C ASP A 244 12.20 -11.76 9.17
N GLY A 245 11.75 -12.70 10.02
CA GLY A 245 11.04 -12.40 11.24
C GLY A 245 11.86 -11.55 12.21
N ALA A 246 13.14 -11.87 12.40
CA ALA A 246 14.03 -11.13 13.28
C ALA A 246 14.32 -9.70 12.79
N VAL A 247 14.34 -9.47 11.47
CA VAL A 247 14.51 -8.13 10.88
C VAL A 247 13.20 -7.36 10.92
N SER A 248 12.07 -8.02 10.65
CA SER A 248 10.73 -7.39 10.65
C SER A 248 10.24 -6.99 12.04
N GLU A 249 10.78 -7.59 13.11
CA GLU A 249 10.44 -7.25 14.49
C GLU A 249 11.12 -5.96 14.98
N ARG A 250 12.23 -5.58 14.39
CA ARG A 250 13.05 -4.44 14.83
C ARG A 250 12.50 -3.11 14.36
#